data_2e8ea78fb566ccbed472ec2d19abfde2
#
_entry.id   2e8ea78fb566ccbed472ec2d19abfde2
#
_cell.length_a   1.000
_cell.length_b   1.000
_cell.length_c   1.000
_cell.angle_alpha   90.00
_cell.angle_beta   90.00
_cell.angle_gamma   90.00
#
_symmetry.space_group_name_H-M   'P 1'
#
loop_
_entity.id
_entity.type
_entity.pdbx_description
1 polymer ?
#
loop_
_entity_poly.entity_id
_entity_poly.type
_entity_poly.pdbx_seq_one_letter_code
_entity_poly.pdbx_strand_id
1 'polypeptide(L)'
;MLINFEKILNNLGKILVDKNLKLSLCESCTGGLIAKICTDYSGSSQWFLGGITAYSNNMKEIIGVNQKTLKKYGAVSENTAQEMSLATLAFTNSDICSVSYTHLTLPTNREA
;
A
#
# COMPACT_ATOMS: atom_id res chain seq x y z
N MET A 1 12.50 -16.56 -12.82
CA MET A 1 11.22 -17.13 -12.38
C MET A 1 10.08 -16.22 -12.80
N LEU A 2 9.07 -16.78 -13.45
CA LEU A 2 7.89 -16.02 -13.81
C LEU A 2 6.87 -16.11 -12.69
N ILE A 3 6.41 -14.95 -12.23
CA ILE A 3 5.37 -14.87 -11.20
C ILE A 3 4.03 -14.75 -11.91
N ASN A 4 3.09 -15.60 -11.54
CA ASN A 4 1.74 -15.53 -12.11
C ASN A 4 0.90 -14.55 -11.30
N PHE A 5 1.04 -13.26 -11.62
CA PHE A 5 0.28 -12.22 -10.96
C PHE A 5 -1.22 -12.35 -11.17
N GLU A 6 -1.62 -12.87 -12.33
CA GLU A 6 -3.04 -13.02 -12.64
C GLU A 6 -3.73 -13.94 -11.64
N LYS A 7 -3.11 -15.08 -11.32
CA LYS A 7 -3.66 -16.02 -10.34
C LYS A 7 -3.72 -15.40 -8.95
N ILE A 8 -2.65 -14.71 -8.53
CA ILE A 8 -2.58 -14.05 -7.23
C ILE A 8 -3.67 -13.00 -7.11
N LEU A 9 -3.81 -12.15 -8.14
CA LEU A 9 -4.79 -11.07 -8.12
C LEU A 9 -6.22 -11.59 -8.21
N ASN A 10 -6.44 -12.67 -8.92
CA ASN A 10 -7.76 -13.31 -8.98
C ASN A 10 -8.17 -13.81 -7.59
N ASN A 11 -7.27 -14.47 -6.88
CA ASN A 11 -7.54 -14.98 -5.53
C ASN A 11 -7.76 -13.84 -4.54
N LEU A 12 -6.90 -12.83 -4.59
CA LEU A 12 -7.00 -11.65 -3.73
C LEU A 12 -8.33 -10.92 -3.98
N GLY A 13 -8.67 -10.70 -5.24
CA GLY A 13 -9.88 -10.01 -5.63
C GLY A 13 -11.13 -10.72 -5.13
N LYS A 14 -11.17 -12.05 -5.23
CA LYS A 14 -12.29 -12.82 -4.71
C LYS A 14 -12.49 -12.62 -3.20
N ILE A 15 -11.39 -12.67 -2.46
CA ILE A 15 -11.44 -12.49 -1.01
C ILE A 15 -11.95 -11.10 -0.66
N LEU A 16 -11.41 -10.08 -1.31
CA LEU A 16 -11.77 -8.70 -1.02
C LEU A 16 -13.23 -8.39 -1.39
N VAL A 17 -13.67 -8.88 -2.54
CA VAL A 17 -15.07 -8.69 -2.95
C VAL A 17 -16.01 -9.42 -2.01
N ASP A 18 -15.71 -10.67 -1.66
CA ASP A 18 -16.55 -11.45 -0.76
C ASP A 18 -16.68 -10.81 0.62
N LYS A 19 -15.62 -10.21 1.11
CA LYS A 19 -15.61 -9.54 2.42
C LYS A 19 -16.01 -8.07 2.34
N ASN A 20 -16.26 -7.57 1.15
CA ASN A 20 -16.58 -6.15 0.90
C ASN A 20 -15.50 -5.22 1.42
N LEU A 21 -14.25 -5.55 1.13
CA LEU A 21 -13.08 -4.76 1.55
C LEU A 21 -12.43 -4.08 0.37
N LYS A 22 -11.96 -2.86 0.59
CA LYS A 22 -11.26 -2.06 -0.42
C LYS A 22 -9.79 -1.93 -0.04
N LEU A 23 -8.92 -2.13 -1.02
CA LEU A 23 -7.47 -2.09 -0.86
C LEU A 23 -6.90 -0.79 -1.40
N SER A 24 -5.95 -0.22 -0.67
CA SER A 24 -5.08 0.84 -1.17
C SER A 24 -3.62 0.41 -1.02
N LEU A 25 -2.74 1.11 -1.71
CA LEU A 25 -1.31 0.87 -1.65
C LEU A 25 -0.57 2.16 -1.31
N CYS A 26 0.52 2.02 -0.56
CA CYS A 26 1.48 3.09 -0.41
C CYS A 26 2.85 2.55 -0.79
N GLU A 27 3.44 3.09 -1.83
CA GLU A 27 4.70 2.59 -2.36
C GLU A 27 5.81 3.61 -2.18
N SER A 28 7.01 3.13 -1.94
CA SER A 28 8.21 3.95 -1.89
C SER A 28 9.16 3.51 -3.00
N CYS A 29 10.07 2.59 -2.74
CA CYS A 29 11.09 2.18 -3.72
C CYS A 29 10.53 1.46 -4.94
N THR A 30 9.35 0.88 -4.87
CA THR A 30 8.71 0.23 -6.01
C THR A 30 8.11 1.23 -7.01
N GLY A 31 7.97 2.50 -6.62
CA GLY A 31 7.66 3.59 -7.54
C GLY A 31 6.29 3.55 -8.21
N GLY A 32 5.36 2.76 -7.70
CA GLY A 32 4.04 2.61 -8.30
C GLY A 32 3.86 1.31 -9.09
N LEU A 33 4.86 0.45 -9.09
CA LEU A 33 4.80 -0.81 -9.84
C LEU A 33 3.66 -1.71 -9.37
N ILE A 34 3.45 -1.81 -8.06
CA ILE A 34 2.42 -2.70 -7.52
C ILE A 34 1.04 -2.19 -7.91
N ALA A 35 0.83 -0.87 -7.84
CA ALA A 35 -0.41 -0.25 -8.30
C ALA A 35 -0.65 -0.52 -9.78
N LYS A 36 0.40 -0.44 -10.61
CA LYS A 36 0.31 -0.75 -12.03
C LYS A 36 -0.13 -2.19 -12.26
N ILE A 37 0.45 -3.13 -11.53
CA ILE A 37 0.08 -4.55 -11.63
C ILE A 37 -1.40 -4.74 -11.27
N CYS A 38 -1.86 -4.10 -10.20
CA CYS A 38 -3.27 -4.20 -9.80
C CYS A 38 -4.20 -3.61 -10.86
N THR A 39 -3.86 -2.44 -11.39
CA THR A 39 -4.74 -1.76 -12.36
C THR A 39 -4.77 -2.46 -13.72
N ASP A 40 -3.74 -3.23 -14.06
CA ASP A 40 -3.72 -4.01 -15.30
C ASP A 40 -4.66 -5.20 -15.24
N TYR A 41 -5.04 -5.62 -14.04
CA TYR A 41 -5.94 -6.77 -13.87
C TYR A 41 -7.39 -6.35 -14.08
N SER A 42 -8.09 -7.04 -14.99
CA SER A 42 -9.48 -6.74 -15.30
C SER A 42 -10.39 -6.96 -14.10
N GLY A 43 -11.25 -5.99 -13.81
CA GLY A 43 -12.18 -6.06 -12.68
C GLY A 43 -11.60 -5.58 -11.36
N SER A 44 -10.34 -5.14 -11.34
CA SER A 44 -9.69 -4.70 -10.10
C SER A 44 -10.35 -3.48 -9.46
N SER A 45 -11.08 -2.69 -10.23
CA SER A 45 -11.79 -1.52 -9.69
C SER A 45 -12.83 -1.88 -8.64
N GLN A 46 -13.26 -3.14 -8.58
CA GLN A 46 -14.20 -3.60 -7.57
C GLN A 46 -13.59 -3.66 -6.18
N TRP A 47 -12.27 -3.75 -6.07
CA TRP A 47 -11.60 -3.93 -4.79
C TRP A 47 -10.36 -3.05 -4.60
N PHE A 48 -9.84 -2.46 -5.67
CA PHE A 48 -8.64 -1.62 -5.59
C PHE A 48 -9.01 -0.15 -5.80
N LEU A 49 -8.76 0.67 -4.79
CA LEU A 49 -9.05 2.11 -4.86
C LEU A 49 -7.96 2.89 -5.55
N GLY A 50 -6.72 2.52 -5.34
CA GLY A 50 -5.58 3.25 -5.86
C GLY A 50 -4.40 3.21 -4.93
N GLY A 51 -3.35 3.93 -5.28
CA GLY A 51 -2.14 3.96 -4.51
C GLY A 51 -1.51 5.33 -4.46
N ILE A 52 -0.64 5.52 -3.48
CA ILE A 52 0.17 6.72 -3.31
C ILE A 52 1.62 6.28 -3.41
N THR A 53 2.42 6.99 -4.21
CA THR A 53 3.85 6.80 -4.25
C THR A 53 4.49 7.92 -3.44
N ALA A 54 5.03 7.57 -2.27
CA ALA A 54 5.68 8.51 -1.36
C ALA A 54 7.16 8.15 -1.27
N TYR A 55 7.92 8.60 -2.24
CA TYR A 55 9.32 8.20 -2.38
C TYR A 55 10.26 9.00 -1.49
N SER A 56 10.23 10.33 -1.58
CA SER A 56 11.10 11.18 -0.77
C SER A 56 10.58 11.30 0.67
N ASN A 57 11.46 11.66 1.59
CA ASN A 57 11.03 11.94 2.97
C ASN A 57 10.03 13.08 3.02
N ASN A 58 10.21 14.08 2.17
CA ASN A 58 9.26 15.19 2.09
C ASN A 58 7.87 14.71 1.71
N MET A 59 7.77 13.84 0.72
CA MET A 59 6.47 13.26 0.33
C MET A 59 5.87 12.41 1.44
N LYS A 60 6.70 11.68 2.17
CA LYS A 60 6.23 10.89 3.32
C LYS A 60 5.63 11.81 4.39
N GLU A 61 6.28 12.94 4.65
CA GLU A 61 5.74 13.91 5.60
C GLU A 61 4.42 14.52 5.10
N ILE A 62 4.34 14.82 3.82
CA ILE A 62 3.11 15.40 3.22
C ILE A 62 1.92 14.48 3.42
N ILE A 63 2.10 13.17 3.27
CA ILE A 63 0.98 12.23 3.44
C ILE A 63 0.66 11.97 4.92
N GLY A 64 1.56 12.30 5.84
CA GLY A 64 1.27 12.20 7.27
C GLY A 64 2.26 11.44 8.11
N VAL A 65 3.42 11.07 7.57
CA VAL A 65 4.48 10.43 8.37
C VAL A 65 5.14 11.48 9.24
N ASN A 66 5.30 11.16 10.52
CA ASN A 66 5.88 12.08 11.49
C ASN A 66 7.36 12.26 11.22
N GLN A 67 7.80 13.52 11.19
CA GLN A 67 9.21 13.86 10.99
C GLN A 67 10.12 13.22 12.05
N LYS A 68 9.64 13.11 13.27
CA LYS A 68 10.40 12.48 14.36
C LYS A 68 10.64 10.99 14.07
N THR A 69 9.66 10.31 13.49
CA THR A 69 9.79 8.91 13.11
C THR A 69 10.86 8.75 12.03
N LEU A 70 10.84 9.61 11.03
CA LEU A 70 11.84 9.60 9.96
C LEU A 70 13.24 9.84 10.50
N LYS A 71 13.39 10.77 11.45
CA LYS A 71 14.68 11.07 12.04
C LYS A 71 15.18 9.95 12.94
N LYS A 72 14.31 9.33 13.71
CA LYS A 72 14.71 8.31 14.68
C LYS A 72 14.95 6.94 14.03
N TYR A 73 14.07 6.53 13.12
CA TYR A 73 14.09 5.18 12.56
C TYR A 73 14.51 5.13 11.10
N GLY A 74 14.49 6.27 10.41
CA GLY A 74 14.83 6.35 9.00
C GLY A 74 13.66 6.02 8.08
N ALA A 75 13.86 6.29 6.81
CA ALA A 75 12.85 6.08 5.78
C ALA A 75 12.53 4.60 5.57
N VAL A 76 13.52 3.72 5.78
CA VAL A 76 13.39 2.28 5.58
C VAL A 76 13.29 1.61 6.94
N SER A 77 12.09 1.57 7.50
CA SER A 77 11.84 0.99 8.81
C SER A 77 10.37 0.58 8.92
N GLU A 78 10.09 -0.37 9.81
CA GLU A 78 8.71 -0.77 10.08
C GLU A 78 7.91 0.40 10.65
N ASN A 79 8.53 1.23 11.47
CA ASN A 79 7.88 2.39 12.08
C ASN A 79 7.39 3.36 11.00
N THR A 80 8.24 3.68 10.04
CA THR A 80 7.87 4.55 8.93
C THR A 80 6.80 3.88 8.06
N ALA A 81 6.95 2.59 7.78
CA ALA A 81 5.98 1.84 6.97
C ALA A 81 4.60 1.83 7.63
N GLN A 82 4.53 1.64 8.94
CA GLN A 82 3.27 1.69 9.68
C GLN A 82 2.60 3.05 9.55
N GLU A 83 3.36 4.13 9.70
CA GLU A 83 2.79 5.47 9.56
C GLU A 83 2.35 5.75 8.14
N MET A 84 3.11 5.26 7.15
CA MET A 84 2.70 5.37 5.75
C MET A 84 1.36 4.66 5.50
N SER A 85 1.20 3.46 6.04
CA SER A 85 -0.04 2.71 5.85
C SER A 85 -1.23 3.37 6.54
N LEU A 86 -1.04 3.83 7.78
CA LEU A 86 -2.10 4.52 8.52
C LEU A 86 -2.50 5.83 7.85
N ALA A 87 -1.52 6.59 7.36
CA ALA A 87 -1.80 7.82 6.63
C ALA A 87 -2.58 7.54 5.35
N THR A 88 -2.18 6.51 4.61
CA THR A 88 -2.85 6.14 3.37
C THR A 88 -4.27 5.64 3.63
N LEU A 89 -4.48 4.84 4.67
CA LEU A 89 -5.82 4.41 5.07
C LEU A 89 -6.72 5.61 5.35
N ALA A 90 -6.22 6.58 6.10
CA ALA A 90 -6.98 7.78 6.43
C ALA A 90 -7.28 8.62 5.18
N PHE A 91 -6.30 8.79 4.32
CA PHE A 91 -6.42 9.60 3.12
C PHE A 91 -7.39 8.99 2.09
N THR A 92 -7.31 7.67 1.90
CA THR A 92 -8.10 6.97 0.88
C THR A 92 -9.42 6.44 1.40
N ASN A 93 -9.58 6.36 2.71
CA ASN A 93 -10.72 5.71 3.36
C ASN A 93 -10.88 4.25 2.92
N SER A 94 -9.76 3.59 2.65
CA SER A 94 -9.76 2.16 2.33
C SER A 94 -9.83 1.32 3.59
N ASP A 95 -10.06 0.02 3.42
CA ASP A 95 -10.15 -0.91 4.55
C ASP A 95 -8.80 -1.53 4.88
N ILE A 96 -7.99 -1.76 3.85
CA ILE A 96 -6.67 -2.35 3.97
C ILE A 96 -5.70 -1.53 3.15
N CYS A 97 -4.52 -1.28 3.70
CA CYS A 97 -3.42 -0.67 2.95
C CYS A 97 -2.19 -1.58 3.02
N SER A 98 -1.57 -1.82 1.87
CA SER A 98 -0.30 -2.51 1.80
C SER A 98 0.79 -1.50 1.48
N VAL A 99 1.90 -1.57 2.22
CA VAL A 99 3.03 -0.67 2.04
C VAL A 99 4.23 -1.45 1.52
N SER A 100 4.84 -0.91 0.48
CA SER A 100 6.08 -1.45 -0.06
C SER A 100 7.19 -0.46 0.18
N TYR A 101 8.25 -0.89 0.92
CA TYR A 101 9.36 -0.01 1.23
C TYR A 101 10.65 -0.74 0.97
N THR A 102 11.39 -1.15 0.56
CA THR A 102 12.63 -1.82 0.19
C THR A 102 12.39 -3.26 -0.27
N HIS A 103 12.21 -4.16 0.69
CA HIS A 103 12.10 -5.60 0.37
C HIS A 103 10.79 -6.19 0.87
N LEU A 104 10.08 -5.48 1.73
CA LEU A 104 8.92 -6.00 2.41
C LEU A 104 7.66 -5.24 2.04
N THR A 105 6.56 -5.98 2.01
CA THR A 105 5.24 -5.40 1.91
C THR A 105 4.52 -5.67 3.22
N LEU A 106 4.09 -4.61 3.89
CA LEU A 106 3.38 -4.71 5.16
C LEU A 106 1.89 -4.45 4.94
N PRO A 107 1.04 -5.48 5.05
CA PRO A 107 -0.39 -5.26 5.03
C PRO A 107 -0.83 -4.68 6.37
N THR A 108 -1.65 -3.64 6.32
CA THR A 108 -2.23 -3.02 7.49
C THR A 108 -3.70 -2.77 7.22
N ASN A 109 -4.56 -3.21 8.11
CA ASN A 109 -5.98 -2.92 7.98
C ASN A 109 -6.40 -1.87 9.01
N ARG A 110 -7.60 -1.30 8.79
CA ARG A 110 -8.09 -0.17 9.57
C ARG A 110 -8.26 -0.50 11.06
N GLU A 111 -8.54 -1.75 11.38
CA GLU A 111 -8.82 -2.19 12.75
C GLU A 111 -7.58 -2.75 13.44
N ALA A 112 -6.46 -2.81 12.76
CA ALA A 112 -5.23 -3.38 13.33
C ALA A 112 -4.57 -2.42 14.32
#